data_52926df6d3dc06537f05bc7e8fdd1510
#
_entry.id   52926df6d3dc06537f05bc7e8fdd1510
#
_cell.length_a   1.000
_cell.length_b   1.000
_cell.length_c   1.000
_cell.angle_alpha   90.00
_cell.angle_beta   90.00
_cell.angle_gamma   90.00
#
_symmetry.space_group_name_H-M   'P 1'
#
loop_
_entity.id
_entity.type
_entity.pdbx_description
1 polymer ?
#
loop_
_entity_poly.entity_id
_entity_poly.type
_entity_poly.pdbx_seq_one_letter_code
_entity_poly.pdbx_strand_id
1 'polypeptide(L)'
;MLPTSVIGLIVAVSVLVFLVLRTKVHVLIAMLIAACIAGIIGGLSVDDTIATVSKGFGGTLGGIGIVIGLGVMMGAILEASGAGESIAYNFIKWLGKKKEEAALAVTGYIVSIPIFVDSALIILYAIAKSLSKTSNRSILTLTVALAGGLVVAHHAIPPTPGPLGVAGIFGVDLASMLGFGLMIAAPCVMGIVWYARWLEKQFPEFIPTEHFSKSSEQLINDHKEYIASKEAKDLPSLSKSIAPIIIPILLILAKSVMGLLEGTFGFEGLTATTFGQFIAFIGSPTIALSIATLLAVYTLGNNLTKEEANEKMEQGISTCGIILLVTGAGGALGAVLRETGAGAEIANQVAGLPISAVMIPFIIATLVRIIQGSGTVSMITAASISAPVLVNIPDVNLLFAATAATMGSLFAGYFNDSLFHIVNRLMGVTEVKKQLIIWTIPTTIAWAIGGSLVMILNLFFGSHGSIFDPVLPLAVLLGCVAFTKSYSAKHVELQEV
;
A
#
# COMPACT_ATOMS: atom_id res chain seq x y z
N MET A 1 -36.33 17.49 7.17
CA MET A 1 -35.13 18.06 7.76
C MET A 1 -34.10 16.97 7.88
N LEU A 2 -32.84 17.25 7.60
CA LEU A 2 -31.78 16.27 7.82
C LEU A 2 -31.67 15.95 9.33
N PRO A 3 -31.49 14.70 9.73
CA PRO A 3 -31.22 14.31 11.12
C PRO A 3 -29.97 15.04 11.67
N THR A 4 -29.99 15.35 12.97
CA THR A 4 -28.84 16.04 13.62
C THR A 4 -27.55 15.26 13.50
N SER A 5 -27.61 13.92 13.54
CA SER A 5 -26.47 13.03 13.32
C SER A 5 -25.82 13.21 11.93
N VAL A 6 -26.63 13.35 10.89
CA VAL A 6 -26.15 13.61 9.51
C VAL A 6 -25.56 15.01 9.38
N ILE A 7 -26.20 16.01 10.01
CA ILE A 7 -25.65 17.38 10.05
C ILE A 7 -24.29 17.37 10.77
N GLY A 8 -24.21 16.68 11.91
CA GLY A 8 -22.97 16.51 12.67
C GLY A 8 -21.84 15.91 11.82
N LEU A 9 -22.12 14.87 11.03
CA LEU A 9 -21.14 14.29 10.13
C LEU A 9 -20.73 15.25 9.02
N ILE A 10 -21.67 15.92 8.34
CA ILE A 10 -21.35 16.86 7.26
C ILE A 10 -20.46 18.01 7.77
N VAL A 11 -20.79 18.58 8.93
CA VAL A 11 -19.99 19.63 9.55
C VAL A 11 -18.62 19.08 9.95
N ALA A 12 -18.54 17.93 10.58
CA ALA A 12 -17.28 17.30 11.01
C ALA A 12 -16.35 17.04 9.83
N VAL A 13 -16.86 16.45 8.74
CA VAL A 13 -16.06 16.20 7.53
C VAL A 13 -15.66 17.50 6.87
N SER A 14 -16.54 18.49 6.80
CA SER A 14 -16.21 19.82 6.24
C SER A 14 -15.11 20.52 7.05
N VAL A 15 -15.18 20.46 8.38
CA VAL A 15 -14.14 21.01 9.28
C VAL A 15 -12.84 20.21 9.12
N LEU A 16 -12.88 18.88 9.09
CA LEU A 16 -11.72 18.04 8.85
C LEU A 16 -10.99 18.46 7.55
N VAL A 17 -11.74 18.52 6.46
CA VAL A 17 -11.22 18.92 5.14
C VAL A 17 -10.66 20.34 5.18
N PHE A 18 -11.38 21.28 5.78
CA PHE A 18 -10.92 22.66 5.92
C PHE A 18 -9.62 22.76 6.73
N LEU A 19 -9.55 22.10 7.89
CA LEU A 19 -8.36 22.13 8.76
C LEU A 19 -7.14 21.56 8.05
N VAL A 20 -7.31 20.42 7.36
CA VAL A 20 -6.22 19.77 6.64
C VAL A 20 -5.78 20.57 5.41
N LEU A 21 -6.72 21.23 4.70
CA LEU A 21 -6.44 21.95 3.45
C LEU A 21 -5.94 23.36 3.62
N ARG A 22 -6.52 24.09 4.57
CA ARG A 22 -6.37 25.56 4.65
C ARG A 22 -5.61 26.01 5.88
N THR A 23 -5.26 25.09 6.77
CA THR A 23 -4.56 25.43 8.00
C THR A 23 -3.27 24.61 8.15
N LYS A 24 -2.49 24.89 9.20
CA LYS A 24 -1.29 24.14 9.57
C LYS A 24 -1.59 23.01 10.57
N VAL A 25 -2.86 22.68 10.78
CA VAL A 25 -3.29 21.67 11.74
C VAL A 25 -2.97 20.28 11.18
N HIS A 26 -2.29 19.47 11.99
CA HIS A 26 -1.97 18.10 11.62
C HIS A 26 -3.24 17.25 11.55
N VAL A 27 -3.30 16.28 10.63
CA VAL A 27 -4.48 15.41 10.37
C VAL A 27 -4.98 14.69 11.64
N LEU A 28 -4.08 14.26 12.52
CA LEU A 28 -4.44 13.66 13.81
C LEU A 28 -5.37 14.58 14.63
N ILE A 29 -4.98 15.84 14.79
CA ILE A 29 -5.75 16.84 15.55
C ILE A 29 -7.05 17.14 14.81
N ALA A 30 -7.01 17.29 13.49
CA ALA A 30 -8.20 17.54 12.68
C ALA A 30 -9.23 16.42 12.79
N MET A 31 -8.79 15.14 12.82
CA MET A 31 -9.69 13.99 12.99
C MET A 31 -10.30 13.94 14.38
N LEU A 32 -9.55 14.23 15.45
CA LEU A 32 -10.07 14.30 16.81
C LEU A 32 -11.07 15.43 16.98
N ILE A 33 -10.81 16.62 16.43
CA ILE A 33 -11.75 17.74 16.40
C ILE A 33 -13.02 17.33 15.65
N ALA A 34 -12.90 16.71 14.49
CA ALA A 34 -14.03 16.23 13.71
C ALA A 34 -14.87 15.20 14.49
N ALA A 35 -14.23 14.27 15.21
CA ALA A 35 -14.91 13.31 16.07
C ALA A 35 -15.73 14.01 17.18
N CYS A 36 -15.14 14.99 17.86
CA CYS A 36 -15.84 15.78 18.88
C CYS A 36 -17.03 16.56 18.28
N ILE A 37 -16.85 17.21 17.15
CA ILE A 37 -17.92 17.94 16.45
C ILE A 37 -19.05 16.99 16.03
N ALA A 38 -18.71 15.83 15.45
CA ALA A 38 -19.71 14.83 15.05
C ALA A 38 -20.51 14.33 16.25
N GLY A 39 -19.89 14.09 17.41
CA GLY A 39 -20.54 13.63 18.63
C GLY A 39 -21.51 14.68 19.19
N ILE A 40 -21.02 15.89 19.42
CA ILE A 40 -21.80 16.97 20.03
C ILE A 40 -22.98 17.38 19.14
N ILE A 41 -22.75 17.67 17.86
CA ILE A 41 -23.82 18.03 16.91
C ILE A 41 -24.73 16.85 16.64
N GLY A 42 -24.18 15.61 16.67
CA GLY A 42 -24.92 14.36 16.49
C GLY A 42 -25.82 14.00 17.68
N GLY A 43 -25.76 14.77 18.79
CA GLY A 43 -26.68 14.63 19.93
C GLY A 43 -26.11 13.86 21.11
N LEU A 44 -24.82 13.51 21.14
CA LEU A 44 -24.16 12.97 22.31
C LEU A 44 -23.88 14.08 23.34
N SER A 45 -23.91 13.75 24.63
CA SER A 45 -23.39 14.64 25.65
C SER A 45 -21.87 14.85 25.48
N VAL A 46 -21.33 15.89 26.12
CA VAL A 46 -19.87 16.15 26.07
C VAL A 46 -19.10 14.98 26.66
N ASP A 47 -19.56 14.44 27.78
CA ASP A 47 -18.92 13.31 28.47
C ASP A 47 -18.99 12.04 27.66
N ASP A 48 -20.15 11.71 27.07
CA ASP A 48 -20.28 10.55 26.16
C ASP A 48 -19.43 10.69 24.92
N THR A 49 -19.33 11.90 24.37
CA THR A 49 -18.45 12.18 23.23
C THR A 49 -16.98 11.87 23.55
N ILE A 50 -16.48 12.38 24.69
CA ILE A 50 -15.11 12.15 25.16
C ILE A 50 -14.87 10.66 25.44
N ALA A 51 -15.81 10.00 26.11
CA ALA A 51 -15.73 8.57 26.40
C ALA A 51 -15.70 7.73 25.12
N THR A 52 -16.56 8.05 24.14
CA THR A 52 -16.63 7.35 22.85
C THR A 52 -15.36 7.57 22.01
N VAL A 53 -14.82 8.81 21.98
CA VAL A 53 -13.53 9.13 21.34
C VAL A 53 -12.42 8.28 21.96
N SER A 54 -12.29 8.24 23.29
CA SER A 54 -11.26 7.47 23.98
C SER A 54 -11.40 5.96 23.74
N LYS A 55 -12.62 5.43 23.81
CA LYS A 55 -12.91 4.02 23.55
C LYS A 55 -12.63 3.62 22.10
N GLY A 56 -13.03 4.44 21.14
CA GLY A 56 -12.79 4.18 19.71
C GLY A 56 -11.31 4.23 19.35
N PHE A 57 -10.57 5.21 19.88
CA PHE A 57 -9.13 5.34 19.74
C PHE A 57 -8.40 4.12 20.32
N GLY A 58 -8.66 3.81 21.59
CA GLY A 58 -8.03 2.69 22.29
C GLY A 58 -8.40 1.33 21.70
N GLY A 59 -9.66 1.12 21.32
CA GLY A 59 -10.13 -0.12 20.71
C GLY A 59 -9.43 -0.42 19.38
N THR A 60 -9.26 0.60 18.53
CA THR A 60 -8.56 0.45 17.26
C THR A 60 -7.08 0.15 17.47
N LEU A 61 -6.40 0.89 18.35
CA LEU A 61 -4.99 0.62 18.64
C LEU A 61 -4.79 -0.74 19.32
N GLY A 62 -5.69 -1.16 20.21
CA GLY A 62 -5.64 -2.49 20.83
C GLY A 62 -5.75 -3.62 19.81
N GLY A 63 -6.55 -3.43 18.75
CA GLY A 63 -6.74 -4.43 17.71
C GLY A 63 -5.55 -4.59 16.76
N ILE A 64 -4.89 -3.51 16.41
CA ILE A 64 -3.88 -3.53 15.32
C ILE A 64 -2.49 -2.97 15.72
N GLY A 65 -2.39 -2.25 16.83
CA GLY A 65 -1.15 -1.54 17.18
C GLY A 65 0.05 -2.49 17.38
N ILE A 66 -0.16 -3.63 18.03
CA ILE A 66 0.88 -4.65 18.22
C ILE A 66 1.33 -5.22 16.86
N VAL A 67 0.41 -5.50 15.97
CA VAL A 67 0.68 -6.07 14.64
C VAL A 67 1.48 -5.09 13.78
N ILE A 68 1.11 -3.80 13.79
CA ILE A 68 1.87 -2.73 13.13
C ILE A 68 3.28 -2.65 13.71
N GLY A 69 3.42 -2.59 15.04
CA GLY A 69 4.70 -2.50 15.72
C GLY A 69 5.64 -3.66 15.35
N LEU A 70 5.16 -4.90 15.43
CA LEU A 70 5.93 -6.08 15.06
C LEU A 70 6.33 -6.08 13.58
N GLY A 71 5.40 -5.73 12.68
CA GLY A 71 5.69 -5.64 11.25
C GLY A 71 6.80 -4.64 10.93
N VAL A 72 6.78 -3.49 11.57
CA VAL A 72 7.79 -2.43 11.38
C VAL A 72 9.14 -2.82 11.99
N MET A 73 9.15 -3.45 13.18
CA MET A 73 10.39 -3.97 13.79
C MET A 73 11.05 -5.03 12.90
N MET A 74 10.25 -5.96 12.37
CA MET A 74 10.74 -6.96 11.42
C MET A 74 11.31 -6.30 10.16
N GLY A 75 10.59 -5.31 9.61
CA GLY A 75 11.01 -4.54 8.44
C GLY A 75 12.36 -3.83 8.65
N ALA A 76 12.57 -3.23 9.83
CA ALA A 76 13.82 -2.56 10.18
C ALA A 76 15.02 -3.52 10.23
N ILE A 77 14.83 -4.74 10.73
CA ILE A 77 15.89 -5.77 10.71
C ILE A 77 16.18 -6.26 9.29
N LEU A 78 15.14 -6.49 8.48
CA LEU A 78 15.28 -6.85 7.06
C LEU A 78 16.05 -5.78 6.27
N GLU A 79 15.77 -4.51 6.55
CA GLU A 79 16.48 -3.37 5.96
C GLU A 79 17.95 -3.33 6.39
N ALA A 80 18.22 -3.40 7.67
CA ALA A 80 19.58 -3.30 8.23
C ALA A 80 20.48 -4.48 7.83
N SER A 81 19.91 -5.68 7.64
CA SER A 81 20.66 -6.90 7.30
C SER A 81 21.06 -7.02 5.83
N GLY A 82 20.56 -6.16 4.93
CA GLY A 82 20.74 -6.30 3.49
C GLY A 82 19.87 -7.39 2.85
N ALA A 83 18.83 -7.87 3.55
CA ALA A 83 17.90 -8.88 3.03
C ALA A 83 17.20 -8.41 1.74
N GLY A 84 16.82 -7.13 1.64
CA GLY A 84 16.27 -6.54 0.43
C GLY A 84 17.23 -6.60 -0.76
N GLU A 85 18.52 -6.33 -0.54
CA GLU A 85 19.56 -6.46 -1.56
C GLU A 85 19.72 -7.92 -2.02
N SER A 86 19.70 -8.87 -1.09
CA SER A 86 19.79 -10.30 -1.38
C SER A 86 18.62 -10.77 -2.23
N ILE A 87 17.39 -10.36 -1.90
CA ILE A 87 16.19 -10.68 -2.67
C ILE A 87 16.33 -10.14 -4.10
N ALA A 88 16.70 -8.85 -4.26
CA ALA A 88 16.89 -8.23 -5.56
C ALA A 88 17.93 -8.96 -6.41
N TYR A 89 19.09 -9.24 -5.83
CA TYR A 89 20.17 -9.96 -6.49
C TYR A 89 19.73 -11.33 -7.03
N ASN A 90 19.04 -12.11 -6.19
CA ASN A 90 18.60 -13.45 -6.58
C ASN A 90 17.51 -13.43 -7.65
N PHE A 91 16.56 -12.48 -7.62
CA PHE A 91 15.55 -12.34 -8.68
C PHE A 91 16.16 -11.90 -10.01
N ILE A 92 17.15 -11.00 -9.99
CA ILE A 92 17.90 -10.61 -11.19
C ILE A 92 18.61 -11.82 -11.78
N LYS A 93 19.27 -12.62 -10.93
CA LYS A 93 19.97 -13.84 -11.35
C LYS A 93 19.01 -14.87 -11.95
N TRP A 94 17.81 -15.02 -11.34
CA TRP A 94 16.82 -16.01 -11.74
C TRP A 94 16.06 -15.63 -13.02
N LEU A 95 15.63 -14.38 -13.17
CA LEU A 95 14.88 -13.91 -14.33
C LEU A 95 15.76 -13.69 -15.56
N GLY A 96 17.07 -13.53 -15.38
CA GLY A 96 18.07 -13.42 -16.44
C GLY A 96 18.02 -12.11 -17.21
N LYS A 97 18.77 -12.06 -18.32
CA LYS A 97 18.91 -10.86 -19.16
C LYS A 97 17.60 -10.50 -19.87
N LYS A 98 17.43 -9.20 -20.12
CA LYS A 98 16.28 -8.58 -20.81
C LYS A 98 14.97 -8.54 -20.00
N LYS A 99 15.00 -8.90 -18.70
CA LYS A 99 13.84 -8.85 -17.78
C LYS A 99 14.17 -8.14 -16.47
N GLU A 100 15.19 -7.29 -16.48
CA GLU A 100 15.73 -6.62 -15.30
C GLU A 100 14.67 -5.73 -14.63
N GLU A 101 13.83 -5.04 -15.41
CA GLU A 101 12.73 -4.24 -14.91
C GLU A 101 11.66 -5.10 -14.20
N ALA A 102 11.38 -6.29 -14.75
CA ALA A 102 10.45 -7.21 -14.11
C ALA A 102 11.03 -7.78 -12.81
N ALA A 103 12.33 -8.10 -12.79
CA ALA A 103 13.02 -8.56 -11.59
C ALA A 103 12.97 -7.51 -10.47
N LEU A 104 13.25 -6.25 -10.80
CA LEU A 104 13.19 -5.15 -9.83
C LEU A 104 11.76 -4.85 -9.39
N ALA A 105 10.77 -4.93 -10.28
CA ALA A 105 9.36 -4.78 -9.91
C ALA A 105 8.90 -5.86 -8.92
N VAL A 106 9.24 -7.13 -9.17
CA VAL A 106 8.96 -8.25 -8.27
C VAL A 106 9.71 -8.10 -6.95
N THR A 107 10.97 -7.66 -7.00
CA THR A 107 11.73 -7.34 -5.79
C THR A 107 11.03 -6.28 -4.96
N GLY A 108 10.66 -5.16 -5.59
CA GLY A 108 9.93 -4.09 -4.92
C GLY A 108 8.62 -4.58 -4.31
N TYR A 109 7.87 -5.39 -5.07
CA TYR A 109 6.62 -5.98 -4.61
C TYR A 109 6.78 -6.83 -3.34
N ILE A 110 7.82 -7.67 -3.26
CA ILE A 110 8.04 -8.55 -2.11
C ILE A 110 8.67 -7.78 -0.94
N VAL A 111 9.67 -6.95 -1.21
CA VAL A 111 10.42 -6.22 -0.18
C VAL A 111 9.54 -5.20 0.53
N SER A 112 8.58 -4.59 -0.17
CA SER A 112 7.69 -3.58 0.41
C SER A 112 6.62 -4.14 1.35
N ILE A 113 6.43 -5.45 1.40
CA ILE A 113 5.47 -6.05 2.33
C ILE A 113 5.84 -5.70 3.78
N PRO A 114 7.10 -5.88 4.23
CA PRO A 114 7.53 -5.51 5.58
C PRO A 114 8.28 -4.17 5.68
N ILE A 115 8.84 -3.64 4.59
CA ILE A 115 9.76 -2.49 4.62
C ILE A 115 9.07 -1.23 4.08
N PHE A 116 9.34 -0.07 4.69
CA PHE A 116 8.85 1.21 4.19
C PHE A 116 9.39 1.54 2.80
N VAL A 117 8.53 2.02 1.94
CA VAL A 117 8.84 2.29 0.52
C VAL A 117 10.01 3.24 0.35
N ASP A 118 10.04 4.33 1.11
CA ASP A 118 11.04 5.39 0.98
C ASP A 118 12.46 4.84 1.25
N SER A 119 12.64 4.11 2.36
CA SER A 119 13.91 3.46 2.71
C SER A 119 14.28 2.38 1.71
N ALA A 120 13.34 1.50 1.38
CA ALA A 120 13.59 0.40 0.44
C ALA A 120 14.02 0.93 -0.94
N LEU A 121 13.40 2.00 -1.43
CA LEU A 121 13.76 2.60 -2.71
C LEU A 121 15.18 3.16 -2.70
N ILE A 122 15.57 3.88 -1.65
CA ILE A 122 16.91 4.48 -1.54
C ILE A 122 17.99 3.38 -1.57
N ILE A 123 17.79 2.29 -0.81
CA ILE A 123 18.74 1.18 -0.73
C ILE A 123 18.81 0.43 -2.06
N LEU A 124 17.66 0.05 -2.60
CA LEU A 124 17.59 -0.77 -3.81
C LEU A 124 17.89 0.03 -5.09
N TYR A 125 17.82 1.36 -5.06
CA TYR A 125 18.22 2.21 -6.19
C TYR A 125 19.69 2.01 -6.58
N ALA A 126 20.57 1.76 -5.62
CA ALA A 126 21.97 1.44 -5.91
C ALA A 126 22.10 0.20 -6.81
N ILE A 127 21.23 -0.79 -6.62
CA ILE A 127 21.14 -1.99 -7.47
C ILE A 127 20.61 -1.63 -8.86
N ALA A 128 19.53 -0.86 -8.94
CA ALA A 128 18.97 -0.40 -10.21
C ALA A 128 20.02 0.39 -11.03
N LYS A 129 20.78 1.27 -10.38
CA LYS A 129 21.84 2.07 -10.98
C LYS A 129 23.00 1.19 -11.51
N SER A 130 23.44 0.22 -10.73
CA SER A 130 24.48 -0.73 -11.16
C SER A 130 23.99 -1.58 -12.32
N LEU A 131 22.75 -2.07 -12.25
CA LEU A 131 22.14 -2.89 -13.25
C LEU A 131 21.94 -2.12 -14.59
N SER A 132 21.53 -0.86 -14.52
CA SER A 132 21.43 0.02 -15.69
C SER A 132 22.75 0.09 -16.44
N LYS A 133 23.87 0.25 -15.73
CA LYS A 133 25.23 0.30 -16.32
C LYS A 133 25.65 -1.02 -16.96
N THR A 134 25.23 -2.17 -16.42
CA THR A 134 25.67 -3.48 -16.89
C THR A 134 24.76 -4.11 -17.94
N SER A 135 23.48 -3.73 -17.99
CA SER A 135 22.48 -4.34 -18.88
C SER A 135 22.06 -3.45 -20.07
N ASN A 136 22.58 -2.23 -20.16
CA ASN A 136 22.18 -1.25 -21.16
C ASN A 136 20.68 -0.92 -21.14
N ARG A 137 20.10 -0.86 -19.94
CA ARG A 137 18.70 -0.48 -19.71
C ARG A 137 18.64 0.91 -19.12
N SER A 138 17.60 1.64 -19.45
CA SER A 138 17.36 2.95 -18.87
C SER A 138 17.25 2.89 -17.35
N ILE A 139 18.03 3.72 -16.66
CA ILE A 139 17.90 3.86 -15.20
C ILE A 139 16.49 4.30 -14.80
N LEU A 140 15.83 5.07 -15.64
CA LEU A 140 14.45 5.51 -15.45
C LEU A 140 13.49 4.31 -15.43
N THR A 141 13.59 3.41 -16.43
CA THR A 141 12.76 2.20 -16.51
C THR A 141 12.93 1.31 -15.28
N LEU A 142 14.18 1.08 -14.89
CA LEU A 142 14.50 0.23 -13.74
C LEU A 142 14.02 0.84 -12.43
N THR A 143 14.18 2.16 -12.25
CA THR A 143 13.75 2.87 -11.04
C THR A 143 12.23 2.93 -10.93
N VAL A 144 11.53 3.24 -12.04
CA VAL A 144 10.05 3.30 -12.04
C VAL A 144 9.45 1.91 -11.82
N ALA A 145 10.03 0.86 -12.39
CA ALA A 145 9.57 -0.51 -12.15
C ALA A 145 9.77 -0.93 -10.69
N LEU A 146 10.94 -0.66 -10.11
CA LEU A 146 11.23 -0.92 -8.69
C LEU A 146 10.27 -0.14 -7.78
N ALA A 147 10.20 1.18 -7.96
CA ALA A 147 9.37 2.06 -7.14
C ALA A 147 7.87 1.71 -7.28
N GLY A 148 7.44 1.31 -8.48
CA GLY A 148 6.09 0.83 -8.76
C GLY A 148 5.75 -0.44 -7.98
N GLY A 149 6.66 -1.43 -7.98
CA GLY A 149 6.51 -2.63 -7.16
C GLY A 149 6.39 -2.31 -5.68
N LEU A 150 7.29 -1.45 -5.19
CA LEU A 150 7.29 -1.00 -3.79
C LEU A 150 5.98 -0.29 -3.41
N VAL A 151 5.57 0.73 -4.17
CA VAL A 151 4.41 1.57 -3.80
C VAL A 151 3.09 0.81 -3.86
N VAL A 152 2.90 -0.04 -4.88
CA VAL A 152 1.66 -0.80 -5.03
C VAL A 152 1.52 -1.82 -3.91
N ALA A 153 2.57 -2.59 -3.61
CA ALA A 153 2.53 -3.56 -2.51
C ALA A 153 2.31 -2.87 -1.16
N HIS A 154 2.96 -1.73 -0.92
CA HIS A 154 2.80 -0.95 0.31
C HIS A 154 1.36 -0.45 0.53
N HIS A 155 0.64 -0.13 -0.55
CA HIS A 155 -0.75 0.33 -0.46
C HIS A 155 -1.76 -0.81 -0.41
N ALA A 156 -1.43 -1.98 -0.96
CA ALA A 156 -2.37 -3.08 -1.12
C ALA A 156 -2.26 -4.16 -0.05
N ILE A 157 -1.06 -4.42 0.48
CA ILE A 157 -0.75 -5.69 1.13
C ILE A 157 -0.42 -5.49 2.61
N PRO A 158 -1.23 -6.04 3.55
CA PRO A 158 -0.78 -6.16 4.93
C PRO A 158 0.47 -7.06 5.03
N PRO A 159 1.33 -6.89 6.05
CA PRO A 159 1.17 -6.11 7.27
C PRO A 159 1.64 -4.66 7.19
N THR A 160 1.78 -4.08 6.01
CA THR A 160 2.05 -2.64 5.93
C THR A 160 1.02 -1.83 6.72
N PRO A 161 1.43 -0.74 7.43
CA PRO A 161 0.58 -0.05 8.40
C PRO A 161 -0.73 0.50 7.80
N GLY A 162 -0.71 0.96 6.56
CA GLY A 162 -1.88 1.51 5.88
C GLY A 162 -3.00 0.48 5.67
N PRO A 163 -2.77 -0.57 4.87
CA PRO A 163 -3.73 -1.65 4.63
C PRO A 163 -4.18 -2.33 5.92
N LEU A 164 -3.26 -2.49 6.89
CA LEU A 164 -3.59 -3.07 8.19
C LEU A 164 -4.56 -2.18 8.98
N GLY A 165 -4.31 -0.86 8.99
CA GLY A 165 -5.21 0.11 9.61
C GLY A 165 -6.60 0.11 8.98
N VAL A 166 -6.67 0.05 7.65
CA VAL A 166 -7.93 -0.06 6.90
C VAL A 166 -8.67 -1.35 7.23
N ALA A 167 -7.97 -2.50 7.24
CA ALA A 167 -8.57 -3.78 7.63
C ALA A 167 -9.17 -3.73 9.05
N GLY A 168 -8.43 -3.15 10.01
CA GLY A 168 -8.90 -2.99 11.39
C GLY A 168 -10.13 -2.08 11.52
N ILE A 169 -10.18 -0.97 10.78
CA ILE A 169 -11.30 -0.02 10.81
C ILE A 169 -12.57 -0.63 10.19
N PHE A 170 -12.44 -1.37 9.07
CA PHE A 170 -13.56 -2.07 8.45
C PHE A 170 -13.94 -3.38 9.16
N GLY A 171 -13.10 -3.89 10.06
CA GLY A 171 -13.31 -5.19 10.71
C GLY A 171 -13.12 -6.37 9.77
N VAL A 172 -12.30 -6.21 8.72
CA VAL A 172 -12.02 -7.24 7.72
C VAL A 172 -10.93 -8.18 8.23
N ASP A 173 -11.12 -9.48 7.99
CA ASP A 173 -10.10 -10.49 8.30
C ASP A 173 -8.79 -10.21 7.55
N LEU A 174 -7.68 -10.28 8.29
CA LEU A 174 -6.37 -9.91 7.76
C LEU A 174 -5.89 -10.83 6.64
N ALA A 175 -6.19 -12.12 6.71
CA ALA A 175 -5.79 -13.06 5.66
C ALA A 175 -6.56 -12.81 4.37
N SER A 176 -7.86 -12.49 4.47
CA SER A 176 -8.68 -12.10 3.33
C SER A 176 -8.15 -10.83 2.69
N MET A 177 -7.83 -9.82 3.50
CA MET A 177 -7.23 -8.56 3.02
C MET A 177 -5.87 -8.78 2.36
N LEU A 178 -5.04 -9.66 2.93
CA LEU A 178 -3.73 -10.02 2.39
C LEU A 178 -3.85 -10.75 1.07
N GLY A 179 -4.67 -11.80 0.99
CA GLY A 179 -4.87 -12.59 -0.22
C GLY A 179 -5.45 -11.74 -1.37
N PHE A 180 -6.45 -10.93 -1.07
CA PHE A 180 -7.06 -10.05 -2.05
C PHE A 180 -6.13 -8.91 -2.48
N GLY A 181 -5.39 -8.33 -1.53
CA GLY A 181 -4.35 -7.34 -1.80
C GLY A 181 -3.26 -7.86 -2.73
N LEU A 182 -2.74 -9.08 -2.49
CA LEU A 182 -1.78 -9.74 -3.37
C LEU A 182 -2.33 -9.91 -4.79
N MET A 183 -3.59 -10.35 -4.91
CA MET A 183 -4.23 -10.56 -6.20
C MET A 183 -4.41 -9.26 -7.00
N ILE A 184 -4.85 -8.17 -6.35
CA ILE A 184 -5.10 -6.88 -7.01
C ILE A 184 -3.79 -6.15 -7.32
N ALA A 185 -2.80 -6.25 -6.45
CA ALA A 185 -1.53 -5.53 -6.63
C ALA A 185 -0.72 -6.02 -7.83
N ALA A 186 -0.74 -7.32 -8.14
CA ALA A 186 0.07 -7.88 -9.22
C ALA A 186 -0.25 -7.26 -10.61
N PRO A 187 -1.52 -7.16 -11.07
CA PRO A 187 -1.85 -6.45 -12.31
C PRO A 187 -1.48 -4.96 -12.30
N CYS A 188 -1.58 -4.28 -11.14
CA CYS A 188 -1.17 -2.89 -11.02
C CYS A 188 0.34 -2.72 -11.29
N VAL A 189 1.17 -3.60 -10.71
CA VAL A 189 2.62 -3.62 -10.96
C VAL A 189 2.93 -3.92 -12.41
N MET A 190 2.23 -4.87 -13.04
CA MET A 190 2.37 -5.16 -14.47
C MET A 190 2.07 -3.93 -15.34
N GLY A 191 1.04 -3.15 -15.00
CA GLY A 191 0.71 -1.91 -15.68
C GLY A 191 1.83 -0.86 -15.57
N ILE A 192 2.43 -0.72 -14.37
CA ILE A 192 3.58 0.19 -14.18
C ILE A 192 4.80 -0.28 -14.97
N VAL A 193 5.12 -1.58 -14.97
CA VAL A 193 6.24 -2.13 -15.75
C VAL A 193 6.04 -1.88 -17.25
N TRP A 194 4.81 -2.06 -17.75
CA TRP A 194 4.49 -1.73 -19.13
C TRP A 194 4.74 -0.24 -19.44
N TYR A 195 4.29 0.64 -18.55
CA TYR A 195 4.51 2.08 -18.68
C TYR A 195 6.00 2.45 -18.57
N ALA A 196 6.74 1.83 -17.67
CA ALA A 196 8.19 2.05 -17.52
C ALA A 196 8.97 1.70 -18.81
N ARG A 197 8.58 0.61 -19.49
CA ARG A 197 9.13 0.27 -20.82
C ARG A 197 8.79 1.28 -21.90
N TRP A 198 7.61 1.89 -21.82
CA TRP A 198 7.25 2.98 -22.72
C TRP A 198 8.10 4.23 -22.44
N LEU A 199 8.34 4.58 -21.18
CA LEU A 199 9.20 5.71 -20.80
C LEU A 199 10.62 5.58 -21.36
N GLU A 200 11.20 4.37 -21.42
CA GLU A 200 12.52 4.13 -22.01
C GLU A 200 12.61 4.60 -23.45
N LYS A 201 11.55 4.42 -24.22
CA LYS A 201 11.47 4.85 -25.62
C LYS A 201 11.29 6.37 -25.76
N GLN A 202 10.70 7.03 -24.78
CA GLN A 202 10.42 8.46 -24.83
C GLN A 202 11.58 9.31 -24.29
N PHE A 203 12.42 8.73 -23.42
CA PHE A 203 13.51 9.41 -22.74
C PHE A 203 14.83 8.62 -22.88
N PRO A 204 15.38 8.54 -24.11
CA PRO A 204 16.62 7.78 -24.36
C PRO A 204 17.83 8.37 -23.64
N GLU A 205 17.80 9.62 -23.22
CA GLU A 205 18.86 10.28 -22.44
C GLU A 205 19.15 9.62 -21.08
N PHE A 206 18.24 8.80 -20.59
CA PHE A 206 18.44 8.02 -19.36
C PHE A 206 19.08 6.64 -19.60
N ILE A 207 19.40 6.30 -20.85
CA ILE A 207 20.18 5.12 -21.18
C ILE A 207 21.66 5.50 -21.06
N PRO A 208 22.51 4.72 -20.36
CA PRO A 208 23.93 5.05 -20.21
C PRO A 208 24.66 5.12 -21.56
N THR A 209 25.24 6.28 -21.87
CA THR A 209 25.94 6.52 -23.17
C THR A 209 27.20 5.69 -23.31
N GLU A 210 27.83 5.27 -22.21
CA GLU A 210 29.03 4.43 -22.21
C GLU A 210 28.83 3.06 -22.89
N HIS A 211 27.57 2.64 -23.07
CA HIS A 211 27.25 1.33 -23.66
C HIS A 211 27.09 1.31 -25.17
N PHE A 212 26.94 2.45 -25.83
CA PHE A 212 26.85 2.49 -27.29
C PHE A 212 28.10 1.96 -28.00
N SER A 213 29.22 1.85 -27.29
CA SER A 213 30.48 1.30 -27.79
C SER A 213 30.76 -0.15 -27.38
N LYS A 214 29.92 -0.77 -26.51
CA LYS A 214 30.19 -2.12 -25.99
C LYS A 214 29.53 -3.20 -26.85
N SER A 215 30.29 -4.26 -27.13
CA SER A 215 29.74 -5.44 -27.81
C SER A 215 28.80 -6.24 -26.90
N SER A 216 27.93 -7.06 -27.49
CA SER A 216 27.05 -7.97 -26.72
C SER A 216 27.82 -8.89 -25.78
N GLU A 217 29.04 -9.31 -26.13
CA GLU A 217 29.91 -10.12 -25.27
C GLU A 217 30.42 -9.34 -24.05
N GLN A 218 30.81 -8.07 -24.25
CA GLN A 218 31.24 -7.21 -23.14
C GLN A 218 30.09 -6.97 -22.14
N LEU A 219 28.88 -6.72 -22.62
CA LEU A 219 27.70 -6.60 -21.76
C LEU A 219 27.40 -7.89 -20.97
N ILE A 220 27.68 -9.06 -21.60
CA ILE A 220 27.55 -10.35 -20.91
C ILE A 220 28.59 -10.51 -19.82
N ASN A 221 29.81 -10.10 -20.06
CA ASN A 221 30.89 -10.18 -19.09
C ASN A 221 30.69 -9.19 -17.94
N ASP A 222 30.29 -7.95 -18.23
CA ASP A 222 29.97 -6.95 -17.21
C ASP A 222 28.83 -7.43 -16.29
N HIS A 223 27.82 -8.09 -16.85
CA HIS A 223 26.74 -8.66 -16.05
C HIS A 223 27.21 -9.83 -15.18
N LYS A 224 28.07 -10.71 -15.69
CA LYS A 224 28.70 -11.78 -14.91
C LYS A 224 29.59 -11.22 -13.80
N GLU A 225 30.38 -10.18 -14.09
CA GLU A 225 31.23 -9.50 -13.13
C GLU A 225 30.40 -8.81 -12.02
N TYR A 226 29.29 -8.16 -12.39
CA TYR A 226 28.33 -7.64 -11.42
C TYR A 226 27.78 -8.72 -10.49
N ILE A 227 27.38 -9.87 -11.05
CA ILE A 227 26.93 -11.02 -10.27
C ILE A 227 28.03 -11.52 -9.34
N ALA A 228 29.24 -11.72 -9.84
CA ALA A 228 30.37 -12.17 -9.04
C ALA A 228 30.76 -11.17 -7.93
N SER A 229 30.69 -9.86 -8.20
CA SER A 229 30.96 -8.82 -7.20
C SER A 229 29.93 -8.82 -6.07
N LYS A 230 28.71 -9.22 -6.33
CA LYS A 230 27.64 -9.33 -5.32
C LYS A 230 27.69 -10.66 -4.57
N GLU A 231 28.12 -11.74 -5.23
CA GLU A 231 28.43 -13.02 -4.53
C GLU A 231 29.57 -12.89 -3.54
N ALA A 232 30.52 -11.97 -3.81
CA ALA A 232 31.63 -11.66 -2.89
C ALA A 232 31.21 -10.79 -1.69
N LYS A 233 30.04 -10.15 -1.71
CA LYS A 233 29.48 -9.46 -0.56
C LYS A 233 28.83 -10.49 0.38
N ASP A 234 29.01 -10.27 1.68
CA ASP A 234 28.45 -11.13 2.73
C ASP A 234 26.94 -10.85 2.93
N LEU A 235 26.16 -11.04 1.85
CA LEU A 235 24.71 -10.90 1.88
C LEU A 235 24.05 -12.16 2.45
N PRO A 236 22.97 -12.03 3.22
CA PRO A 236 22.24 -13.17 3.72
C PRO A 236 21.68 -14.01 2.55
N SER A 237 21.57 -15.35 2.73
CA SER A 237 21.01 -16.22 1.70
C SER A 237 19.54 -15.85 1.40
N LEU A 238 19.08 -16.11 0.18
CA LEU A 238 17.70 -15.82 -0.25
C LEU A 238 16.67 -16.43 0.70
N SER A 239 16.89 -17.68 1.13
CA SER A 239 15.97 -18.37 2.05
C SER A 239 15.84 -17.64 3.40
N LYS A 240 16.97 -17.18 3.98
CA LYS A 240 16.96 -16.39 5.21
C LYS A 240 16.29 -15.04 5.02
N SER A 241 16.49 -14.40 3.85
CA SER A 241 15.92 -13.08 3.53
C SER A 241 14.41 -13.13 3.31
N ILE A 242 13.89 -14.19 2.70
CA ILE A 242 12.46 -14.35 2.38
C ILE A 242 11.68 -14.98 3.54
N ALA A 243 12.30 -15.84 4.35
CA ALA A 243 11.59 -16.58 5.40
C ALA A 243 10.79 -15.69 6.36
N PRO A 244 11.33 -14.57 6.90
CA PRO A 244 10.55 -13.69 7.77
C PRO A 244 9.34 -13.04 7.09
N ILE A 245 9.35 -12.93 5.76
CA ILE A 245 8.24 -12.37 4.97
C ILE A 245 7.18 -13.45 4.70
N ILE A 246 7.60 -14.61 4.23
CA ILE A 246 6.68 -15.67 3.75
C ILE A 246 6.06 -16.46 4.90
N ILE A 247 6.82 -16.73 5.97
CA ILE A 247 6.33 -17.56 7.08
C ILE A 247 5.08 -16.98 7.75
N PRO A 248 5.03 -15.69 8.16
CA PRO A 248 3.81 -15.13 8.75
C PRO A 248 2.63 -15.16 7.78
N ILE A 249 2.87 -14.92 6.49
CA ILE A 249 1.85 -15.01 5.45
C ILE A 249 1.25 -16.42 5.42
N LEU A 250 2.09 -17.44 5.37
CA LEU A 250 1.63 -18.85 5.35
C LEU A 250 0.89 -19.22 6.63
N LEU A 251 1.36 -18.77 7.80
CA LEU A 251 0.70 -19.05 9.08
C LEU A 251 -0.69 -18.41 9.14
N ILE A 252 -0.81 -17.14 8.72
CA ILE A 252 -2.09 -16.41 8.69
C ILE A 252 -3.04 -17.08 7.69
N LEU A 253 -2.57 -17.43 6.49
CA LEU A 253 -3.37 -18.12 5.49
C LEU A 253 -3.80 -19.52 5.95
N ALA A 254 -2.93 -20.27 6.63
CA ALA A 254 -3.28 -21.60 7.15
C ALA A 254 -4.46 -21.53 8.13
N LYS A 255 -4.50 -20.54 9.02
CA LYS A 255 -5.65 -20.30 9.90
C LYS A 255 -6.93 -20.04 9.10
N SER A 256 -6.88 -19.18 8.07
CA SER A 256 -8.04 -18.87 7.25
C SER A 256 -8.51 -20.05 6.42
N VAL A 257 -7.59 -20.84 5.86
CA VAL A 257 -7.94 -22.06 5.13
C VAL A 257 -8.64 -23.06 6.07
N MET A 258 -8.19 -23.21 7.31
CA MET A 258 -8.90 -24.06 8.28
C MET A 258 -10.33 -23.58 8.55
N GLY A 259 -10.54 -22.28 8.73
CA GLY A 259 -11.88 -21.74 8.88
C GLY A 259 -12.78 -21.97 7.65
N LEU A 260 -12.23 -21.86 6.44
CA LEU A 260 -12.94 -22.16 5.19
C LEU A 260 -13.27 -23.67 5.08
N LEU A 261 -12.35 -24.57 5.44
CA LEU A 261 -12.59 -26.00 5.43
C LEU A 261 -13.75 -26.37 6.36
N GLU A 262 -13.82 -25.79 7.55
CA GLU A 262 -14.92 -26.02 8.48
C GLU A 262 -16.23 -25.39 8.00
N GLY A 263 -16.22 -24.11 7.62
CA GLY A 263 -17.45 -23.37 7.29
C GLY A 263 -18.04 -23.70 5.92
N THR A 264 -17.20 -23.97 4.91
CA THR A 264 -17.67 -24.14 3.52
C THR A 264 -17.66 -25.62 3.08
N PHE A 265 -16.68 -26.40 3.52
CA PHE A 265 -16.50 -27.77 3.09
C PHE A 265 -17.02 -28.81 4.10
N GLY A 266 -17.62 -28.37 5.22
CA GLY A 266 -18.32 -29.25 6.17
C GLY A 266 -17.42 -30.11 7.04
N PHE A 267 -16.14 -29.76 7.21
CA PHE A 267 -15.25 -30.42 8.17
C PHE A 267 -15.55 -29.96 9.60
N GLU A 268 -16.76 -30.26 10.10
CA GLU A 268 -17.23 -29.81 11.42
C GLU A 268 -16.26 -30.17 12.54
N GLY A 269 -15.96 -29.19 13.42
CA GLY A 269 -15.11 -29.37 14.59
C GLY A 269 -13.60 -29.39 14.30
N LEU A 270 -13.16 -29.12 13.08
CA LEU A 270 -11.73 -29.10 12.72
C LEU A 270 -10.98 -28.05 13.55
N THR A 271 -11.55 -26.85 13.71
CA THR A 271 -10.94 -25.77 14.49
C THR A 271 -10.95 -26.04 16.00
N ALA A 272 -11.85 -26.90 16.49
CA ALA A 272 -11.94 -27.31 17.90
C ALA A 272 -10.92 -28.38 18.27
N THR A 273 -10.30 -29.07 17.29
CA THR A 273 -9.23 -30.05 17.55
C THR A 273 -8.00 -29.36 18.14
N THR A 274 -7.17 -30.11 18.89
CA THR A 274 -5.89 -29.58 19.41
C THR A 274 -4.99 -29.03 18.28
N PHE A 275 -4.98 -29.69 17.14
CA PHE A 275 -4.26 -29.21 15.95
C PHE A 275 -4.87 -27.91 15.42
N GLY A 276 -6.21 -27.85 15.32
CA GLY A 276 -6.92 -26.65 14.90
C GLY A 276 -6.65 -25.44 15.79
N GLN A 277 -6.71 -25.64 17.10
CA GLN A 277 -6.39 -24.60 18.08
C GLN A 277 -4.94 -24.14 17.99
N PHE A 278 -4.00 -25.05 17.77
CA PHE A 278 -2.59 -24.72 17.55
C PHE A 278 -2.39 -23.86 16.29
N ILE A 279 -2.99 -24.27 15.15
CA ILE A 279 -2.94 -23.47 13.92
C ILE A 279 -3.62 -22.10 14.11
N ALA A 280 -4.77 -22.05 14.80
CA ALA A 280 -5.45 -20.79 15.11
C ALA A 280 -4.58 -19.86 15.97
N PHE A 281 -3.81 -20.40 16.91
CA PHE A 281 -2.89 -19.66 17.76
C PHE A 281 -1.71 -19.09 16.94
N ILE A 282 -0.92 -19.96 16.27
CA ILE A 282 0.26 -19.53 15.51
C ILE A 282 -0.10 -18.69 14.28
N GLY A 283 -1.27 -18.91 13.69
CA GLY A 283 -1.83 -18.14 12.57
C GLY A 283 -2.54 -16.85 12.98
N SER A 284 -2.63 -16.54 14.29
CA SER A 284 -3.10 -15.21 14.69
C SER A 284 -2.06 -14.15 14.27
N PRO A 285 -2.48 -12.99 13.73
CA PRO A 285 -1.55 -12.02 13.17
C PRO A 285 -0.45 -11.59 14.14
N THR A 286 -0.80 -11.40 15.41
CA THR A 286 0.16 -11.02 16.46
C THR A 286 1.23 -12.09 16.67
N ILE A 287 0.85 -13.37 16.78
CA ILE A 287 1.80 -14.46 16.99
C ILE A 287 2.61 -14.74 15.72
N ALA A 288 1.97 -14.75 14.55
CA ALA A 288 2.65 -14.95 13.27
C ALA A 288 3.74 -13.89 13.02
N LEU A 289 3.45 -12.62 13.29
CA LEU A 289 4.43 -11.53 13.18
C LEU A 289 5.46 -11.53 14.30
N SER A 290 5.12 -11.98 15.52
CA SER A 290 6.11 -12.20 16.58
C SER A 290 7.13 -13.25 16.16
N ILE A 291 6.66 -14.40 15.63
CA ILE A 291 7.53 -15.45 15.07
C ILE A 291 8.40 -14.90 13.96
N ALA A 292 7.83 -14.13 13.04
CA ALA A 292 8.55 -13.52 11.93
C ALA A 292 9.63 -12.54 12.39
N THR A 293 9.33 -11.69 13.37
CA THR A 293 10.28 -10.72 13.95
C THR A 293 11.43 -11.44 14.63
N LEU A 294 11.13 -12.47 15.45
CA LEU A 294 12.16 -13.31 16.07
C LEU A 294 13.01 -14.00 15.00
N LEU A 295 12.37 -14.56 13.97
CA LEU A 295 13.09 -15.19 12.87
C LEU A 295 14.03 -14.20 12.18
N ALA A 296 13.58 -12.99 11.89
CA ALA A 296 14.41 -11.94 11.30
C ALA A 296 15.61 -11.62 12.20
N VAL A 297 15.39 -11.39 13.50
CA VAL A 297 16.47 -11.08 14.46
C VAL A 297 17.52 -12.19 14.51
N TYR A 298 17.09 -13.47 14.65
CA TYR A 298 18.02 -14.59 14.82
C TYR A 298 18.64 -15.10 13.51
N THR A 299 18.03 -14.90 12.37
CA THR A 299 18.57 -15.39 11.09
C THR A 299 19.31 -14.34 10.28
N LEU A 300 18.92 -13.07 10.43
CA LEU A 300 19.46 -11.94 9.67
C LEU A 300 20.28 -10.97 10.54
N GLY A 301 20.03 -10.94 11.83
CA GLY A 301 20.74 -10.07 12.76
C GLY A 301 22.17 -10.51 13.12
N ASN A 302 22.70 -11.58 12.52
CA ASN A 302 24.01 -12.11 12.88
C ASN A 302 25.19 -11.12 12.71
N ASN A 303 25.02 -10.13 11.83
CA ASN A 303 26.02 -9.08 11.59
C ASN A 303 25.73 -7.80 12.38
N LEU A 304 24.68 -7.80 13.21
CA LEU A 304 24.30 -6.67 14.07
C LEU A 304 24.61 -7.03 15.52
N THR A 305 25.13 -6.07 16.28
CA THR A 305 25.18 -6.19 17.74
C THR A 305 23.76 -6.13 18.31
N LYS A 306 23.59 -6.56 19.55
CA LYS A 306 22.30 -6.47 20.25
C LYS A 306 21.79 -5.03 20.32
N GLU A 307 22.71 -4.11 20.58
CA GLU A 307 22.44 -2.68 20.67
C GLU A 307 21.98 -2.11 19.32
N GLU A 308 22.67 -2.44 18.23
CA GLU A 308 22.32 -2.03 16.88
C GLU A 308 20.94 -2.61 16.44
N ALA A 309 20.69 -3.87 16.73
CA ALA A 309 19.40 -4.50 16.40
C ALA A 309 18.24 -3.82 17.15
N ASN A 310 18.42 -3.52 18.46
CA ASN A 310 17.43 -2.80 19.25
C ASN A 310 17.22 -1.37 18.73
N GLU A 311 18.31 -0.64 18.44
CA GLU A 311 18.23 0.72 17.89
C GLU A 311 17.44 0.74 16.56
N LYS A 312 17.69 -0.21 15.66
CA LYS A 312 16.95 -0.33 14.38
C LYS A 312 15.46 -0.60 14.59
N MET A 313 15.11 -1.51 15.51
CA MET A 313 13.71 -1.79 15.84
C MET A 313 13.02 -0.58 16.46
N GLU A 314 13.67 0.17 17.34
CA GLU A 314 13.16 1.40 17.96
C GLU A 314 12.97 2.53 16.93
N GLN A 315 13.91 2.70 16.00
CA GLN A 315 13.79 3.62 14.86
C GLN A 315 12.57 3.27 14.00
N GLY A 316 12.35 1.98 13.72
CA GLY A 316 11.18 1.49 13.01
C GLY A 316 9.87 1.90 13.71
N ILE A 317 9.74 1.65 15.01
CA ILE A 317 8.57 2.04 15.81
C ILE A 317 8.37 3.55 15.78
N SER A 318 9.43 4.33 15.97
CA SER A 318 9.37 5.80 15.94
C SER A 318 8.80 6.30 14.59
N THR A 319 9.19 5.68 13.48
CA THR A 319 8.71 6.04 12.14
C THR A 319 7.20 5.77 11.98
N CYS A 320 6.67 4.70 12.57
CA CYS A 320 5.25 4.37 12.46
C CYS A 320 4.37 5.04 13.53
N GLY A 321 4.94 5.73 14.52
CA GLY A 321 4.19 6.33 15.62
C GLY A 321 3.06 7.24 15.17
N ILE A 322 3.31 8.10 14.17
CA ILE A 322 2.27 8.98 13.62
C ILE A 322 1.16 8.19 12.92
N ILE A 323 1.48 7.09 12.26
CA ILE A 323 0.49 6.24 11.58
C ILE A 323 -0.43 5.59 12.60
N LEU A 324 0.13 5.07 13.69
CA LEU A 324 -0.65 4.51 14.82
C LEU A 324 -1.63 5.54 15.38
N LEU A 325 -1.14 6.75 15.69
CA LEU A 325 -1.97 7.82 16.25
C LEU A 325 -3.09 8.25 15.29
N VAL A 326 -2.80 8.40 13.99
CA VAL A 326 -3.80 8.75 12.96
C VAL A 326 -4.83 7.62 12.81
N THR A 327 -4.40 6.36 12.85
CA THR A 327 -5.31 5.21 12.78
C THR A 327 -6.22 5.16 14.01
N GLY A 328 -5.67 5.41 15.20
CA GLY A 328 -6.45 5.55 16.43
C GLY A 328 -7.50 6.67 16.33
N ALA A 329 -7.12 7.85 15.84
CA ALA A 329 -8.05 8.96 15.62
C ALA A 329 -9.15 8.63 14.60
N GLY A 330 -8.82 7.85 13.55
CA GLY A 330 -9.79 7.30 12.61
C GLY A 330 -10.82 6.39 13.32
N GLY A 331 -10.33 5.52 14.19
CA GLY A 331 -11.19 4.67 15.02
C GLY A 331 -12.07 5.46 15.97
N ALA A 332 -11.57 6.56 16.55
CA ALA A 332 -12.35 7.48 17.38
C ALA A 332 -13.49 8.12 16.59
N LEU A 333 -13.20 8.69 15.41
CA LEU A 333 -14.23 9.26 14.54
C LEU A 333 -15.26 8.19 14.14
N GLY A 334 -14.80 7.00 13.73
CA GLY A 334 -15.68 5.89 13.39
C GLY A 334 -16.59 5.44 14.54
N ALA A 335 -16.08 5.40 15.77
CA ALA A 335 -16.88 5.06 16.97
C ALA A 335 -17.97 6.11 17.23
N VAL A 336 -17.63 7.39 17.15
CA VAL A 336 -18.61 8.48 17.34
C VAL A 336 -19.69 8.45 16.25
N LEU A 337 -19.34 8.21 15.00
CA LEU A 337 -20.31 8.12 13.90
C LEU A 337 -21.26 6.91 14.06
N ARG A 338 -20.79 5.81 14.64
CA ARG A 338 -21.66 4.68 14.99
C ARG A 338 -22.59 5.02 16.16
N GLU A 339 -22.06 5.61 17.21
CA GLU A 339 -22.84 5.95 18.42
C GLU A 339 -23.93 6.99 18.14
N THR A 340 -23.66 8.00 17.30
CA THR A 340 -24.65 9.00 16.87
C THR A 340 -25.70 8.46 15.88
N GLY A 341 -25.50 7.25 15.32
CA GLY A 341 -26.38 6.70 14.30
C GLY A 341 -26.23 7.34 12.91
N ALA A 342 -25.28 8.28 12.74
CA ALA A 342 -25.06 8.97 11.46
C ALA A 342 -24.76 7.99 10.31
N GLY A 343 -24.03 6.90 10.62
CA GLY A 343 -23.70 5.87 9.64
C GLY A 343 -24.94 5.18 9.07
N ALA A 344 -25.87 4.76 9.93
CA ALA A 344 -27.10 4.07 9.51
C ALA A 344 -28.01 4.99 8.67
N GLU A 345 -28.13 6.25 9.05
CA GLU A 345 -28.97 7.22 8.36
C GLU A 345 -28.46 7.51 6.93
N ILE A 346 -27.13 7.66 6.77
CA ILE A 346 -26.52 7.87 5.46
C ILE A 346 -26.56 6.58 4.62
N ALA A 347 -26.42 5.41 5.25
CA ALA A 347 -26.50 4.14 4.55
C ALA A 347 -27.79 3.99 3.76
N ASN A 348 -28.93 4.42 4.35
CA ASN A 348 -30.23 4.42 3.66
C ASN A 348 -30.27 5.34 2.44
N GLN A 349 -29.59 6.49 2.49
CA GLN A 349 -29.52 7.43 1.36
C GLN A 349 -28.59 6.92 0.27
N VAL A 350 -27.45 6.34 0.65
CA VAL A 350 -26.45 5.79 -0.28
C VAL A 350 -26.98 4.59 -1.03
N ALA A 351 -27.81 3.73 -0.40
CA ALA A 351 -28.41 2.58 -1.04
C ALA A 351 -29.28 2.93 -2.27
N GLY A 352 -29.74 4.18 -2.36
CA GLY A 352 -30.50 4.70 -3.51
C GLY A 352 -29.65 5.30 -4.64
N LEU A 353 -28.33 5.38 -4.51
CA LEU A 353 -27.46 5.95 -5.53
C LEU A 353 -27.23 4.97 -6.70
N PRO A 354 -26.97 5.46 -7.93
CA PRO A 354 -26.68 4.62 -9.09
C PRO A 354 -25.27 3.99 -9.08
N ILE A 355 -24.44 4.32 -8.06
CA ILE A 355 -23.10 3.76 -7.84
C ILE A 355 -23.12 2.86 -6.61
N SER A 356 -22.25 1.85 -6.59
CA SER A 356 -22.17 0.96 -5.43
C SER A 356 -21.53 1.67 -4.22
N ALA A 357 -21.95 1.22 -3.04
CA ALA A 357 -21.37 1.71 -1.78
C ALA A 357 -19.84 1.52 -1.69
N VAL A 358 -19.29 0.52 -2.39
CA VAL A 358 -17.85 0.23 -2.47
C VAL A 358 -17.06 1.35 -3.16
N MET A 359 -17.71 2.15 -4.03
CA MET A 359 -17.07 3.33 -4.65
C MET A 359 -16.78 4.46 -3.67
N ILE A 360 -17.50 4.55 -2.57
CA ILE A 360 -17.38 5.65 -1.60
C ILE A 360 -15.98 5.74 -1.00
N PRO A 361 -15.43 4.68 -0.38
CA PRO A 361 -14.07 4.73 0.16
C PRO A 361 -13.00 4.95 -0.93
N PHE A 362 -13.21 4.47 -2.16
CA PHE A 362 -12.31 4.72 -3.27
C PHE A 362 -12.26 6.21 -3.63
N ILE A 363 -13.42 6.86 -3.77
CA ILE A 363 -13.51 8.29 -4.10
C ILE A 363 -12.94 9.15 -2.96
N ILE A 364 -13.30 8.85 -1.71
CA ILE A 364 -12.80 9.60 -0.54
C ILE A 364 -11.28 9.47 -0.45
N ALA A 365 -10.72 8.26 -0.57
CA ALA A 365 -9.27 8.06 -0.56
C ALA A 365 -8.58 8.84 -1.68
N THR A 366 -9.15 8.85 -2.89
CA THR A 366 -8.64 9.61 -4.03
C THR A 366 -8.62 11.10 -3.76
N LEU A 367 -9.70 11.66 -3.24
CA LEU A 367 -9.79 13.09 -2.91
C LEU A 367 -8.81 13.48 -1.79
N VAL A 368 -8.75 12.68 -0.72
CA VAL A 368 -7.81 12.93 0.38
C VAL A 368 -6.36 12.82 -0.11
N ARG A 369 -6.06 11.88 -1.01
CA ARG A 369 -4.73 11.71 -1.61
C ARG A 369 -4.30 12.94 -2.39
N ILE A 370 -5.16 13.49 -3.23
CA ILE A 370 -4.91 14.74 -3.97
C ILE A 370 -4.55 15.87 -3.00
N ILE A 371 -5.22 15.93 -1.88
CA ILE A 371 -5.10 17.02 -0.93
C ILE A 371 -3.85 16.90 -0.09
N GLN A 372 -3.62 15.71 0.51
CA GLN A 372 -2.65 15.53 1.59
C GLN A 372 -1.34 14.91 1.13
N GLY A 373 -1.34 14.16 0.04
CA GLY A 373 -0.14 13.53 -0.52
C GLY A 373 0.28 12.21 0.12
N SER A 374 -0.12 11.90 1.36
CA SER A 374 0.19 10.63 2.02
C SER A 374 -0.84 9.55 1.68
N GLY A 375 -0.40 8.46 1.04
CA GLY A 375 -1.29 7.33 0.72
C GLY A 375 -1.82 6.63 1.97
N THR A 376 -0.98 6.37 2.96
CA THR A 376 -1.36 5.73 4.22
C THR A 376 -2.44 6.52 4.95
N VAL A 377 -2.25 7.85 5.07
CA VAL A 377 -3.25 8.71 5.73
C VAL A 377 -4.53 8.79 4.92
N SER A 378 -4.44 8.84 3.59
CA SER A 378 -5.61 8.92 2.71
C SER A 378 -6.50 7.69 2.84
N MET A 379 -5.93 6.48 2.82
CA MET A 379 -6.71 5.25 2.95
C MET A 379 -7.31 5.09 4.35
N ILE A 380 -6.58 5.46 5.41
CA ILE A 380 -7.08 5.40 6.79
C ILE A 380 -8.21 6.41 7.00
N THR A 381 -8.06 7.64 6.50
CA THR A 381 -9.11 8.67 6.58
C THR A 381 -10.36 8.22 5.82
N ALA A 382 -10.20 7.67 4.61
CA ALA A 382 -11.33 7.16 3.83
C ALA A 382 -12.04 6.00 4.55
N ALA A 383 -11.29 5.05 5.10
CA ALA A 383 -11.85 3.97 5.90
C ALA A 383 -12.61 4.49 7.12
N SER A 384 -12.05 5.47 7.85
CA SER A 384 -12.65 6.05 9.05
C SER A 384 -13.99 6.74 8.78
N ILE A 385 -14.11 7.38 7.62
CA ILE A 385 -15.35 8.08 7.20
C ILE A 385 -16.38 7.08 6.66
N SER A 386 -15.94 6.11 5.84
CA SER A 386 -16.85 5.24 5.10
C SER A 386 -17.27 3.97 5.86
N ALA A 387 -16.39 3.36 6.66
CA ALA A 387 -16.71 2.12 7.35
C ALA A 387 -17.95 2.21 8.24
N PRO A 388 -18.16 3.28 9.05
CA PRO A 388 -19.36 3.42 9.88
C PRO A 388 -20.66 3.47 9.08
N VAL A 389 -20.60 3.92 7.84
CA VAL A 389 -21.73 3.94 6.91
C VAL A 389 -21.93 2.55 6.30
N LEU A 390 -20.86 1.97 5.74
CA LEU A 390 -20.94 0.76 4.94
C LEU A 390 -21.29 -0.49 5.74
N VAL A 391 -20.92 -0.56 7.03
CA VAL A 391 -21.33 -1.67 7.92
C VAL A 391 -22.84 -1.74 8.16
N ASN A 392 -23.58 -0.67 7.89
CA ASN A 392 -25.03 -0.60 8.04
C ASN A 392 -25.79 -0.86 6.71
N ILE A 393 -25.09 -0.98 5.60
CA ILE A 393 -25.70 -1.33 4.31
C ILE A 393 -25.72 -2.87 4.22
N PRO A 394 -26.91 -3.50 4.15
CA PRO A 394 -27.01 -4.96 4.03
C PRO A 394 -26.19 -5.47 2.86
N ASP A 395 -25.55 -6.62 3.03
CA ASP A 395 -24.85 -7.38 1.98
C ASP A 395 -23.66 -6.66 1.29
N VAL A 396 -23.21 -5.49 1.77
CA VAL A 396 -22.00 -4.84 1.25
C VAL A 396 -20.78 -5.66 1.61
N ASN A 397 -19.97 -6.00 0.62
CA ASN A 397 -18.71 -6.69 0.84
C ASN A 397 -17.65 -5.72 1.39
N LEU A 398 -17.40 -5.78 2.70
CA LEU A 398 -16.45 -4.90 3.39
C LEU A 398 -14.99 -5.14 2.96
N LEU A 399 -14.64 -6.34 2.47
CA LEU A 399 -13.31 -6.61 1.91
C LEU A 399 -13.07 -5.78 0.63
N PHE A 400 -14.08 -5.73 -0.25
CA PHE A 400 -14.00 -4.90 -1.46
C PHE A 400 -13.96 -3.41 -1.11
N ALA A 401 -14.74 -2.97 -0.13
CA ALA A 401 -14.73 -1.59 0.35
C ALA A 401 -13.37 -1.19 0.96
N ALA A 402 -12.79 -2.05 1.78
CA ALA A 402 -11.46 -1.86 2.36
C ALA A 402 -10.39 -1.77 1.27
N THR A 403 -10.42 -2.70 0.29
CA THR A 403 -9.48 -2.68 -0.83
C THR A 403 -9.70 -1.48 -1.75
N ALA A 404 -10.95 -1.04 -1.93
CA ALA A 404 -11.25 0.20 -2.66
C ALA A 404 -10.62 1.43 -2.00
N ALA A 405 -10.66 1.54 -0.66
CA ALA A 405 -9.97 2.60 0.06
C ALA A 405 -8.46 2.58 -0.18
N THR A 406 -7.84 1.40 -0.15
CA THR A 406 -6.40 1.26 -0.38
C THR A 406 -6.02 1.58 -1.81
N MET A 407 -6.77 1.12 -2.81
CA MET A 407 -6.51 1.43 -4.22
C MET A 407 -6.77 2.90 -4.54
N GLY A 408 -7.80 3.52 -3.97
CA GLY A 408 -8.07 4.95 -4.11
C GLY A 408 -6.91 5.84 -3.66
N SER A 409 -6.15 5.40 -2.66
CA SER A 409 -5.00 6.13 -2.11
C SER A 409 -3.75 6.13 -3.00
N LEU A 410 -3.72 5.36 -4.09
CA LEU A 410 -2.62 5.34 -5.07
C LEU A 410 -2.67 6.51 -6.05
N PHE A 411 -3.79 7.25 -6.13
CA PHE A 411 -3.98 8.29 -7.14
C PHE A 411 -2.89 9.33 -7.14
N ALA A 412 -2.39 9.64 -8.32
CA ALA A 412 -1.58 10.80 -8.65
C ALA A 412 -0.53 11.20 -7.59
N GLY A 413 0.49 10.36 -7.36
CA GLY A 413 1.65 10.77 -6.55
C GLY A 413 2.35 11.97 -7.20
N TYR A 414 2.30 13.16 -6.58
CA TYR A 414 2.88 14.38 -7.12
C TYR A 414 3.63 15.15 -6.00
N PHE A 415 3.90 16.43 -6.17
CA PHE A 415 4.80 17.21 -5.31
C PHE A 415 4.43 17.32 -3.82
N ASN A 416 3.30 16.82 -3.39
CA ASN A 416 2.95 16.67 -1.97
C ASN A 416 3.28 15.26 -1.40
N ASP A 417 3.83 14.37 -2.22
CA ASP A 417 4.21 13.01 -1.86
C ASP A 417 5.73 12.88 -1.68
N SER A 418 6.21 12.29 -0.59
CA SER A 418 7.64 12.07 -0.33
C SER A 418 8.31 11.26 -1.44
N LEU A 419 7.64 10.20 -1.88
CA LEU A 419 8.17 9.29 -2.89
C LEU A 419 8.35 9.96 -4.26
N PHE A 420 7.48 10.92 -4.62
CA PHE A 420 7.67 11.76 -5.81
C PHE A 420 9.02 12.47 -5.80
N HIS A 421 9.39 13.05 -4.66
CA HIS A 421 10.67 13.74 -4.53
C HIS A 421 11.85 12.79 -4.54
N ILE A 422 11.74 11.64 -3.85
CA ILE A 422 12.81 10.64 -3.79
C ILE A 422 13.09 10.08 -5.19
N VAL A 423 12.06 9.62 -5.91
CA VAL A 423 12.19 9.06 -7.27
C VAL A 423 12.86 10.06 -8.20
N ASN A 424 12.37 11.30 -8.24
CA ASN A 424 12.91 12.32 -9.15
C ASN A 424 14.31 12.78 -8.78
N ARG A 425 14.63 12.90 -7.47
CA ARG A 425 15.99 13.26 -7.00
C ARG A 425 17.02 12.19 -7.32
N LEU A 426 16.69 10.93 -7.09
CA LEU A 426 17.59 9.81 -7.37
C LEU A 426 17.99 9.76 -8.85
N MET A 427 17.06 10.14 -9.74
CA MET A 427 17.29 10.17 -11.20
C MET A 427 17.81 11.52 -11.71
N GLY A 428 17.94 12.54 -10.84
CA GLY A 428 18.40 13.86 -11.23
C GLY A 428 17.40 14.65 -12.11
N VAL A 429 16.09 14.32 -12.05
CA VAL A 429 15.07 15.00 -12.85
C VAL A 429 14.62 16.27 -12.17
N THR A 430 14.82 17.41 -12.83
CA THR A 430 14.47 18.75 -12.29
C THR A 430 13.29 19.39 -13.02
N GLU A 431 13.02 19.01 -14.27
CA GLU A 431 11.90 19.54 -15.05
C GLU A 431 10.57 19.00 -14.53
N VAL A 432 9.68 19.90 -14.07
CA VAL A 432 8.39 19.54 -13.45
C VAL A 432 7.52 18.66 -14.35
N LYS A 433 7.46 18.96 -15.66
CA LYS A 433 6.69 18.16 -16.60
C LYS A 433 7.21 16.70 -16.69
N LYS A 434 8.53 16.54 -16.75
CA LYS A 434 9.15 15.20 -16.75
C LYS A 434 8.91 14.48 -15.43
N GLN A 435 9.02 15.19 -14.29
CA GLN A 435 8.74 14.62 -12.97
C GLN A 435 7.31 14.03 -12.88
N LEU A 436 6.32 14.77 -13.37
CA LEU A 436 4.93 14.32 -13.40
C LEU A 436 4.75 13.10 -14.32
N ILE A 437 5.35 13.09 -15.50
CA ILE A 437 5.29 11.96 -16.43
C ILE A 437 5.94 10.72 -15.83
N ILE A 438 7.07 10.88 -15.16
CA ILE A 438 7.86 9.77 -14.61
C ILE A 438 7.20 9.14 -13.40
N TRP A 439 6.49 9.89 -12.56
CA TRP A 439 5.95 9.35 -11.32
C TRP A 439 4.43 9.46 -11.15
N THR A 440 3.84 10.60 -11.48
CA THR A 440 2.39 10.79 -11.27
C THR A 440 1.56 9.88 -12.18
N ILE A 441 1.96 9.66 -13.42
CA ILE A 441 1.23 8.79 -14.35
C ILE A 441 1.33 7.31 -13.93
N PRO A 442 2.48 6.73 -13.57
CA PRO A 442 2.55 5.35 -13.08
C PRO A 442 1.65 5.07 -11.87
N THR A 443 1.62 5.97 -10.90
CA THR A 443 0.75 5.81 -9.72
C THR A 443 -0.73 5.94 -10.09
N THR A 444 -1.07 6.81 -11.03
CA THR A 444 -2.43 6.93 -11.57
C THR A 444 -2.84 5.69 -12.36
N ILE A 445 -1.94 5.06 -13.11
CA ILE A 445 -2.18 3.78 -13.79
C ILE A 445 -2.46 2.68 -12.78
N ALA A 446 -1.68 2.58 -11.70
CA ALA A 446 -1.92 1.60 -10.65
C ALA A 446 -3.27 1.82 -9.96
N TRP A 447 -3.62 3.07 -9.64
CA TRP A 447 -4.92 3.47 -9.12
C TRP A 447 -6.07 3.05 -10.05
N ALA A 448 -5.93 3.32 -11.34
CA ALA A 448 -6.95 3.01 -12.33
C ALA A 448 -7.13 1.50 -12.51
N ILE A 449 -6.05 0.73 -12.60
CA ILE A 449 -6.11 -0.74 -12.72
C ILE A 449 -6.68 -1.34 -11.43
N GLY A 450 -6.15 -0.95 -10.26
CA GLY A 450 -6.61 -1.46 -8.97
C GLY A 450 -8.07 -1.13 -8.70
N GLY A 451 -8.48 0.11 -8.92
CA GLY A 451 -9.86 0.56 -8.79
C GLY A 451 -10.80 -0.19 -9.74
N SER A 452 -10.42 -0.31 -11.03
CA SER A 452 -11.22 -1.04 -12.01
C SER A 452 -11.41 -2.50 -11.62
N LEU A 453 -10.32 -3.18 -11.19
CA LEU A 453 -10.39 -4.59 -10.79
C LEU A 453 -11.28 -4.80 -9.58
N VAL A 454 -11.15 -3.96 -8.54
CA VAL A 454 -12.02 -4.04 -7.36
C VAL A 454 -13.48 -3.83 -7.74
N MET A 455 -13.77 -2.83 -8.58
CA MET A 455 -15.16 -2.54 -9.00
C MET A 455 -15.74 -3.64 -9.90
N ILE A 456 -14.93 -4.19 -10.81
CA ILE A 456 -15.34 -5.32 -11.66
C ILE A 456 -15.61 -6.55 -10.80
N LEU A 457 -14.72 -6.87 -9.85
CA LEU A 457 -14.93 -8.00 -8.95
C LEU A 457 -16.16 -7.79 -8.06
N ASN A 458 -16.39 -6.56 -7.58
CA ASN A 458 -17.59 -6.23 -6.83
C ASN A 458 -18.87 -6.39 -7.67
N LEU A 459 -18.82 -6.08 -8.97
CA LEU A 459 -19.95 -6.27 -9.87
C LEU A 459 -20.35 -7.75 -10.04
N PHE A 460 -19.36 -8.67 -10.05
CA PHE A 460 -19.60 -10.10 -10.24
C PHE A 460 -19.81 -10.88 -8.93
N PHE A 461 -19.15 -10.47 -7.85
CA PHE A 461 -19.09 -11.20 -6.58
C PHE A 461 -19.62 -10.40 -5.39
N GLY A 462 -19.99 -9.13 -5.58
CA GLY A 462 -20.61 -8.28 -4.59
C GLY A 462 -22.11 -8.21 -4.76
N SER A 463 -22.85 -7.97 -3.67
CA SER A 463 -24.32 -7.87 -3.69
C SER A 463 -24.84 -6.55 -4.28
N HIS A 464 -24.01 -5.51 -4.28
CA HIS A 464 -24.34 -4.14 -4.68
C HIS A 464 -23.36 -3.59 -5.72
N GLY A 465 -23.02 -4.38 -6.74
CA GLY A 465 -22.22 -3.93 -7.87
C GLY A 465 -23.03 -3.11 -8.87
N SER A 466 -22.43 -2.07 -9.45
CA SER A 466 -23.03 -1.29 -10.54
C SER A 466 -22.10 -1.30 -11.75
N ILE A 467 -22.69 -1.38 -12.96
CA ILE A 467 -21.94 -1.29 -14.21
C ILE A 467 -21.25 0.06 -14.40
N PHE A 468 -21.69 1.09 -13.66
CA PHE A 468 -21.08 2.42 -13.67
C PHE A 468 -19.83 2.51 -12.80
N ASP A 469 -19.64 1.61 -11.84
CA ASP A 469 -18.53 1.65 -10.88
C ASP A 469 -17.14 1.62 -11.56
N PRO A 470 -16.85 0.73 -12.51
CA PRO A 470 -15.55 0.70 -13.17
C PRO A 470 -15.36 1.81 -14.22
N VAL A 471 -16.40 2.58 -14.57
CA VAL A 471 -16.33 3.58 -15.66
C VAL A 471 -15.33 4.68 -15.35
N LEU A 472 -15.34 5.23 -14.10
CA LEU A 472 -14.44 6.31 -13.71
C LEU A 472 -12.96 5.87 -13.79
N PRO A 473 -12.52 4.81 -13.09
CA PRO A 473 -11.12 4.40 -13.16
C PRO A 473 -10.72 3.91 -14.57
N LEU A 474 -11.60 3.24 -15.32
CA LEU A 474 -11.33 2.84 -16.72
C LEU A 474 -11.18 4.05 -17.64
N ALA A 475 -12.02 5.09 -17.50
CA ALA A 475 -11.90 6.31 -18.30
C ALA A 475 -10.55 7.01 -18.05
N VAL A 476 -10.09 7.06 -16.80
CA VAL A 476 -8.78 7.62 -16.45
C VAL A 476 -7.66 6.75 -17.03
N LEU A 477 -7.77 5.41 -16.97
CA LEU A 477 -6.79 4.49 -17.57
C LEU A 477 -6.69 4.71 -19.09
N LEU A 478 -7.82 4.81 -19.78
CA LEU A 478 -7.84 5.13 -21.21
C LEU A 478 -7.25 6.51 -21.51
N GLY A 479 -7.49 7.49 -20.65
CA GLY A 479 -6.86 8.82 -20.72
C GLY A 479 -5.34 8.74 -20.60
N CYS A 480 -4.80 7.95 -19.68
CA CYS A 480 -3.36 7.72 -19.57
C CYS A 480 -2.78 7.04 -20.84
N VAL A 481 -3.48 6.04 -21.40
CA VAL A 481 -3.06 5.37 -22.63
C VAL A 481 -3.11 6.33 -23.83
N ALA A 482 -4.16 7.16 -23.95
CA ALA A 482 -4.26 8.17 -25.00
C ALA A 482 -3.16 9.23 -24.88
N PHE A 483 -2.88 9.68 -23.66
CA PHE A 483 -1.77 10.60 -23.39
C PHE A 483 -0.42 10.02 -23.83
N THR A 484 -0.11 8.75 -23.50
CA THR A 484 1.13 8.11 -23.90
C THR A 484 1.27 8.02 -25.42
N LYS A 485 0.19 7.69 -26.14
CA LYS A 485 0.18 7.64 -27.62
C LYS A 485 0.40 9.04 -28.24
N SER A 486 -0.33 10.05 -27.75
CA SER A 486 -0.20 11.43 -28.25
C SER A 486 1.17 12.03 -27.97
N TYR A 487 1.76 11.73 -26.82
CA TYR A 487 3.09 12.18 -26.43
C TYR A 487 4.15 11.59 -27.35
N SER A 488 4.07 10.27 -27.65
CA SER A 488 4.97 9.59 -28.59
C SER A 488 4.91 10.19 -29.99
N ALA A 489 3.71 10.44 -30.52
CA ALA A 489 3.54 10.99 -31.87
C ALA A 489 4.23 12.35 -32.03
N LYS A 490 4.06 13.26 -31.05
CA LYS A 490 4.68 14.59 -31.08
C LYS A 490 6.21 14.57 -30.99
N HIS A 491 6.80 13.58 -30.33
CA HIS A 491 8.27 13.48 -30.23
C HIS A 491 8.88 12.90 -31.48
N VAL A 492 8.19 12.05 -32.23
CA VAL A 492 8.65 11.54 -33.53
C VAL A 492 8.69 12.67 -34.57
N GLU A 493 7.63 13.49 -34.64
CA GLU A 493 7.59 14.66 -35.55
C GLU A 493 8.69 15.69 -35.29
N LEU A 494 9.12 15.87 -34.02
CA LEU A 494 10.21 16.78 -33.65
C LEU A 494 11.61 16.23 -33.92
N GLN A 495 11.77 14.93 -34.16
CA GLN A 495 13.06 14.31 -34.50
C GLN A 495 13.26 14.19 -36.04
N GLU A 496 12.21 14.34 -36.83
CA GLU A 496 12.24 14.33 -38.28
C GLU A 496 12.41 15.74 -38.90
N VAL A 497 12.40 16.80 -38.08
CA VAL A 497 12.65 18.21 -38.45
C VAL A 497 14.02 18.66 -37.93
#